data_fc1ac830eb4d676f42d0fe18b70b2d3e
#
_entry.id   fc1ac830eb4d676f42d0fe18b70b2d3e
#
_cell.length_a   1.000
_cell.length_b   1.000
_cell.length_c   1.000
_cell.angle_alpha   90.00
_cell.angle_beta   90.00
_cell.angle_gamma   90.00
#
_symmetry.space_group_name_H-M   'P 1'
#
loop_
_entity.id
_entity.type
_entity.pdbx_description
1 polymer ?
#
loop_
_entity_poly.entity_id
_entity_poly.type
_entity_poly.pdbx_seq_one_letter_code
_entity_poly.pdbx_strand_id
1 'polypeptide(L)'
;MNKVNIPIGCDHAGFELKKYIIETMSGIYNFIDYGTYSNESMDYPDIVHPLARDINNNKYDKGILLCGSGNGVCMTANKYVNVRAALCWNEELAILAR
;
A
#
# COMPACT_ATOMS: atom_id res chain seq x y z
N MET A 1 15.52 -18.06 6.56
CA MET A 1 14.06 -17.93 6.55
C MET A 1 13.64 -16.85 5.55
N ASN A 2 12.65 -17.14 4.72
CA ASN A 2 12.21 -16.20 3.71
C ASN A 2 11.36 -15.11 4.33
N LYS A 3 11.61 -13.85 3.93
CA LYS A 3 10.77 -12.72 4.34
C LYS A 3 9.46 -12.76 3.60
N VAL A 4 8.40 -12.24 4.23
CA VAL A 4 7.10 -12.04 3.57
C VAL A 4 7.23 -10.91 2.55
N ASN A 5 6.68 -11.13 1.36
CA ASN A 5 6.63 -10.12 0.30
C ASN A 5 5.46 -9.20 0.53
N ILE A 6 5.72 -7.90 0.63
CA ILE A 6 4.71 -6.87 0.84
C ILE A 6 4.77 -5.87 -0.32
N PRO A 7 3.79 -5.88 -1.23
CA PRO A 7 3.69 -4.81 -2.22
C PRO A 7 3.31 -3.52 -1.53
N ILE A 8 3.98 -2.45 -1.90
CA ILE A 8 3.75 -1.12 -1.32
C ILE A 8 3.67 -0.09 -2.44
N GLY A 9 2.72 0.82 -2.33
CA GLY A 9 2.55 1.89 -3.29
C GLY A 9 2.06 3.15 -2.62
N CYS A 10 2.28 4.28 -3.27
CA CYS A 10 1.85 5.57 -2.74
C CYS A 10 1.60 6.55 -3.87
N ASP A 11 0.83 7.61 -3.57
CA ASP A 11 0.81 8.81 -4.39
C ASP A 11 1.96 9.73 -3.97
N HIS A 12 2.01 10.94 -4.57
CA HIS A 12 3.06 11.90 -4.25
C HIS A 12 3.05 12.35 -2.77
N ALA A 13 1.86 12.40 -2.14
CA ALA A 13 1.75 12.79 -0.74
C ALA A 13 2.28 11.71 0.21
N GLY A 14 2.22 10.44 -0.19
CA GLY A 14 2.69 9.32 0.62
C GLY A 14 4.14 8.92 0.37
N PHE A 15 4.84 9.58 -0.54
CA PHE A 15 6.17 9.17 -0.97
C PHE A 15 7.20 9.12 0.15
N GLU A 16 7.28 10.15 0.98
CA GLU A 16 8.26 10.19 2.08
C GLU A 16 7.98 9.10 3.13
N LEU A 17 6.70 8.86 3.44
CA LEU A 17 6.34 7.80 4.38
C LEU A 17 6.64 6.42 3.81
N LYS A 18 6.39 6.18 2.53
CA LYS A 18 6.74 4.92 1.88
C LYS A 18 8.25 4.67 1.99
N LYS A 19 9.04 5.68 1.68
CA LYS A 19 10.50 5.60 1.77
C LYS A 19 10.95 5.26 3.19
N TYR A 20 10.36 5.90 4.19
CA TYR A 20 10.65 5.63 5.59
C TYR A 20 10.32 4.18 5.99
N ILE A 21 9.14 3.69 5.57
CA ILE A 21 8.72 2.31 5.87
C ILE A 21 9.68 1.30 5.26
N ILE A 22 10.04 1.48 3.99
CA ILE A 22 10.96 0.58 3.32
C ILE A 22 12.33 0.57 4.03
N GLU A 23 12.88 1.74 4.33
CA GLU A 23 14.17 1.85 5.00
C GLU A 23 14.16 1.22 6.40
N THR A 24 13.07 1.42 7.14
CA THR A 24 12.97 0.98 8.53
C THR A 24 12.69 -0.51 8.66
N MET A 25 11.87 -1.08 7.75
CA MET A 25 11.34 -2.43 7.91
C MET A 25 11.86 -3.44 6.89
N SER A 26 12.81 -3.07 6.04
CA SER A 26 13.36 -3.98 5.03
C SER A 26 14.13 -5.18 5.63
N GLY A 27 14.51 -5.09 6.89
CA GLY A 27 15.08 -6.22 7.61
C GLY A 27 14.08 -7.32 7.94
N ILE A 28 12.78 -6.98 7.99
CA ILE A 28 11.69 -7.88 8.37
C ILE A 28 10.89 -8.33 7.15
N TYR A 29 10.62 -7.42 6.22
CA TYR A 29 9.79 -7.67 5.04
C TYR A 29 10.57 -7.41 3.76
N ASN A 30 10.17 -8.11 2.71
CA ASN A 30 10.67 -7.85 1.36
C ASN A 30 9.64 -6.99 0.64
N PHE A 31 9.91 -5.69 0.47
CA PHE A 31 8.97 -4.77 -0.17
C PHE A 31 9.10 -4.81 -1.68
N ILE A 32 7.96 -4.88 -2.36
CA ILE A 32 7.87 -4.75 -3.80
C ILE A 32 7.25 -3.37 -4.07
N ASP A 33 8.05 -2.44 -4.56
CA ASP A 33 7.68 -1.04 -4.71
C ASP A 33 6.94 -0.82 -6.03
N TYR A 34 5.67 -0.48 -5.92
CA TYR A 34 4.80 -0.18 -7.07
C TYR A 34 4.83 1.31 -7.48
N GLY A 35 5.60 2.15 -6.76
CA GLY A 35 5.67 3.59 -7.00
C GLY A 35 4.74 4.35 -6.06
N THR A 36 4.63 5.66 -6.16
CA THR A 36 5.40 6.49 -7.07
C THR A 36 6.83 6.65 -6.55
N TYR A 37 7.71 7.26 -7.38
CA TYR A 37 9.14 7.32 -7.05
C TYR A 37 9.63 8.75 -6.84
N SER A 38 8.73 9.70 -6.71
CA SER A 38 9.07 11.11 -6.48
C SER A 38 7.92 11.85 -5.78
N ASN A 39 8.18 13.09 -5.39
CA ASN A 39 7.18 13.98 -4.79
C ASN A 39 6.32 14.71 -5.85
N GLU A 40 6.55 14.46 -7.12
CA GLU A 40 5.79 15.12 -8.17
C GLU A 40 4.34 14.64 -8.18
N SER A 41 3.41 15.57 -8.42
CA SER A 41 1.98 15.28 -8.47
C SER A 41 1.67 14.18 -9.48
N MET A 42 0.82 13.23 -9.09
CA MET A 42 0.41 12.12 -9.95
C MET A 42 -0.97 11.63 -9.52
N ASP A 43 -1.63 10.87 -10.39
CA ASP A 43 -2.95 10.31 -10.10
C ASP A 43 -2.80 8.98 -9.36
N TYR A 44 -3.34 8.89 -8.15
CA TYR A 44 -3.21 7.69 -7.31
C TYR A 44 -3.76 6.41 -7.95
N PRO A 45 -4.83 6.43 -8.79
CA PRO A 45 -5.32 5.18 -9.39
C PRO A 45 -4.27 4.44 -10.22
N ASP A 46 -3.30 5.16 -10.80
CA ASP A 46 -2.23 4.55 -11.59
C ASP A 46 -1.36 3.61 -10.75
N ILE A 47 -1.30 3.84 -9.44
CA ILE A 47 -0.55 3.00 -8.50
C ILE A 47 -1.49 1.96 -7.86
N VAL A 48 -2.69 2.37 -7.48
CA VAL A 48 -3.62 1.50 -6.75
C VAL A 48 -4.08 0.32 -7.58
N HIS A 49 -4.44 0.54 -8.85
CA HIS A 49 -4.99 -0.54 -9.67
C HIS A 49 -4.01 -1.70 -9.88
N PRO A 50 -2.74 -1.49 -10.25
CA PRO A 50 -1.81 -2.61 -10.39
C PRO A 50 -1.61 -3.39 -9.10
N LEU A 51 -1.47 -2.71 -7.97
CA LEU A 51 -1.26 -3.34 -6.68
C LEU A 51 -2.50 -4.13 -6.24
N ALA A 52 -3.67 -3.50 -6.30
CA ALA A 52 -4.93 -4.13 -5.90
C ALA A 52 -5.26 -5.32 -6.81
N ARG A 53 -4.97 -5.22 -8.11
CA ARG A 53 -5.17 -6.32 -9.04
C ARG A 53 -4.33 -7.53 -8.67
N ASP A 54 -3.07 -7.32 -8.30
CA ASP A 54 -2.19 -8.42 -7.92
C ASP A 54 -2.64 -9.10 -6.63
N ILE A 55 -3.15 -8.35 -5.66
CA ILE A 55 -3.73 -8.92 -4.44
C ILE A 55 -5.03 -9.67 -4.78
N ASN A 56 -5.87 -9.08 -5.63
CA ASN A 56 -7.12 -9.70 -6.07
C ASN A 56 -6.88 -11.05 -6.75
N ASN A 57 -5.77 -11.19 -7.44
CA ASN A 57 -5.38 -12.40 -8.15
C ASN A 57 -4.50 -13.34 -7.31
N ASN A 58 -4.44 -13.11 -6.00
CA ASN A 58 -3.71 -13.95 -5.04
C ASN A 58 -2.19 -13.99 -5.24
N LYS A 59 -1.63 -12.99 -5.91
CA LYS A 59 -0.17 -12.87 -6.04
C LYS A 59 0.49 -12.54 -4.72
N TYR A 60 -0.18 -11.73 -3.89
CA TYR A 60 0.24 -11.38 -2.54
C TYR A 60 -0.95 -11.44 -1.60
N ASP A 61 -0.69 -11.75 -0.32
CA ASP A 61 -1.75 -11.81 0.70
C ASP A 61 -2.14 -10.44 1.24
N LYS A 62 -1.20 -9.51 1.29
CA LYS A 62 -1.37 -8.18 1.90
C LYS A 62 -0.58 -7.15 1.13
N GLY A 63 -0.99 -5.90 1.27
CA GLY A 63 -0.26 -4.78 0.70
C GLY A 63 -0.44 -3.51 1.51
N ILE A 64 0.34 -2.50 1.19
CA ILE A 64 0.29 -1.20 1.84
C ILE A 64 0.13 -0.13 0.76
N LEU A 65 -0.85 0.73 0.95
CA LEU A 65 -1.08 1.89 0.09
C LEU A 65 -1.09 3.15 0.94
N LEU A 66 -0.40 4.17 0.49
CA LEU A 66 -0.22 5.43 1.21
C LEU A 66 -0.65 6.60 0.34
N CYS A 67 -1.42 7.51 0.92
CA CYS A 67 -1.75 8.78 0.25
C CYS A 67 -2.04 9.84 1.31
N GLY A 68 -2.34 11.05 0.87
CA GLY A 68 -2.57 12.16 1.80
C GLY A 68 -3.64 11.89 2.85
N SER A 69 -4.80 11.36 2.45
CA SER A 69 -5.88 11.02 3.37
C SER A 69 -6.07 9.52 3.54
N GLY A 70 -5.64 8.73 2.56
CA GLY A 70 -5.90 7.30 2.50
C GLY A 70 -7.27 6.92 1.93
N ASN A 71 -8.21 7.85 1.87
CA ASN A 71 -9.59 7.57 1.45
C ASN A 71 -9.69 7.11 -0.01
N GLY A 72 -9.05 7.85 -0.92
CA GLY A 72 -9.11 7.53 -2.34
C GLY A 72 -8.52 6.17 -2.66
N VAL A 73 -7.36 5.88 -2.10
CA VAL A 73 -6.68 4.59 -2.33
C VAL A 73 -7.47 3.45 -1.71
N CYS A 74 -8.05 3.65 -0.53
CA CYS A 74 -8.87 2.65 0.14
C CYS A 74 -10.12 2.33 -0.67
N MET A 75 -10.85 3.35 -1.12
CA MET A 75 -12.05 3.16 -1.94
C MET A 75 -11.75 2.47 -3.26
N THR A 76 -10.67 2.84 -3.91
CA THR A 76 -10.29 2.25 -5.20
C THR A 76 -9.89 0.78 -5.02
N ALA A 77 -9.09 0.47 -4.00
CA ALA A 77 -8.69 -0.90 -3.73
C ALA A 77 -9.89 -1.80 -3.42
N ASN A 78 -10.89 -1.28 -2.71
CA ASN A 78 -12.10 -2.03 -2.34
C ASN A 78 -13.04 -2.32 -3.51
N LYS A 79 -12.76 -1.79 -4.69
CA LYS A 79 -13.52 -2.14 -5.90
C LYS A 79 -13.20 -3.54 -6.41
N TYR A 80 -12.12 -4.13 -5.95
CA TYR A 80 -11.73 -5.49 -6.34
C TYR A 80 -12.35 -6.51 -5.39
N VAL A 81 -12.96 -7.56 -5.96
CA VAL A 81 -13.83 -8.48 -5.22
C VAL A 81 -13.10 -9.22 -4.10
N ASN A 82 -11.82 -9.51 -4.27
CA ASN A 82 -11.02 -10.24 -3.28
C ASN A 82 -10.15 -9.33 -2.42
N VAL A 83 -10.35 -8.01 -2.50
CA VAL A 83 -9.54 -7.04 -1.73
C VAL A 83 -10.40 -6.43 -0.64
N ARG A 84 -9.84 -6.39 0.57
CA ARG A 84 -10.43 -5.70 1.72
C ARG A 84 -9.40 -4.70 2.23
N ALA A 85 -9.60 -3.44 1.89
CA ALA A 85 -8.72 -2.37 2.33
C ALA A 85 -9.35 -1.63 3.50
N ALA A 86 -8.57 -1.43 4.54
CA ALA A 86 -8.97 -0.68 5.72
C ALA A 86 -8.17 0.61 5.79
N LEU A 87 -8.86 1.72 6.08
CA LEU A 87 -8.21 3.00 6.28
C LEU A 87 -7.68 3.07 7.71
N CYS A 88 -6.37 3.06 7.85
CA CYS A 88 -5.70 3.04 9.15
C CYS A 88 -4.80 4.27 9.29
N TRP A 89 -5.22 5.25 10.09
CA TRP A 89 -4.43 6.44 10.34
C TRP A 89 -3.82 6.46 11.74
N ASN A 90 -4.01 5.39 12.51
CA ASN A 90 -3.32 5.15 13.77
C ASN A 90 -3.25 3.65 14.07
N GLU A 91 -2.49 3.29 15.10
CA GLU A 91 -2.28 1.90 15.49
C GLU A 91 -3.58 1.21 15.92
N GLU A 92 -4.44 1.89 16.65
CA GLU A 92 -5.71 1.33 17.12
C GLU A 92 -6.59 0.87 15.96
N LEU A 93 -6.73 1.69 14.93
CA LEU A 93 -7.52 1.33 13.75
C LEU A 93 -6.93 0.13 13.02
N ALA A 94 -5.60 0.05 12.95
CA ALA A 94 -4.93 -1.08 12.30
C ALA A 94 -5.19 -2.39 13.08
N ILE A 95 -5.17 -2.34 14.40
CA ILE A 95 -5.47 -3.49 15.25
C ILE A 95 -6.91 -3.94 15.06
N LEU A 96 -7.86 -2.99 15.09
CA LEU A 96 -9.29 -3.29 14.95
C LEU A 96 -9.64 -3.84 13.57
N ALA A 97 -8.94 -3.41 12.51
CA ALA A 97 -9.19 -3.87 11.15
C ALA A 97 -8.70 -5.30 10.91
N ARG A 98 -7.85 -5.77 11.76
CA ARG A 98 -7.26 -7.09 11.63
C ARG A 98 -8.20 -8.17 12.16
#